data_b6fcc78527a97c34e9df0c27401e99e6
#
_entry.id   b6fcc78527a97c34e9df0c27401e99e6
#
_cell.length_a   1.000
_cell.length_b   1.000
_cell.length_c   1.000
_cell.angle_alpha   90.00
_cell.angle_beta   90.00
_cell.angle_gamma   90.00
#
_symmetry.space_group_name_H-M   'P 1'
#
loop_
_entity.id
_entity.type
_entity.pdbx_description
1 polymer ?
#
loop_
_entity_poly.entity_id
_entity_poly.type
_entity_poly.pdbx_seq_one_letter_code
_entity_poly.pdbx_strand_id
1 'polypeptide(L)'
;MARTASTMLELGTEAPPFHLPDPDGRIWSLDEFAEAPALVVAFICNHCPFVKHIRAGLADFARDYSKRGVGMVAISANDVDAYPQDGPDYMAEEARDAGYVFPYLYDETQEVAKSYRAACTPDFYVFDEARRLVYRGQFDASRPGNGVPVDGADLRAAVDAVLEGRAVPSRQQPSIGCNIKWRADNAPDYAA
;
A
#
# COMPACT_ATOMS: atom_id res chain seq x y z
N MET A 1 -19.21 4.74 -6.29
CA MET A 1 -18.20 4.33 -5.30
C MET A 1 -17.87 5.54 -4.44
N ALA A 2 -17.95 5.39 -3.12
CA ALA A 2 -17.59 6.46 -2.20
C ALA A 2 -16.06 6.69 -2.25
N ARG A 3 -15.66 7.96 -2.28
CA ARG A 3 -14.25 8.35 -2.11
C ARG A 3 -13.95 8.37 -0.63
N THR A 4 -12.98 7.57 -0.21
CA THR A 4 -12.54 7.46 1.17
C THR A 4 -11.13 8.00 1.30
N ALA A 5 -10.87 8.79 2.32
CA ALA A 5 -9.53 9.27 2.64
C ALA A 5 -8.81 8.31 3.59
N SER A 6 -7.49 8.31 3.53
CA SER A 6 -6.65 7.63 4.53
C SER A 6 -6.95 8.13 5.94
N THR A 7 -6.91 7.26 6.94
CA THR A 7 -7.08 7.60 8.36
C THR A 7 -5.90 8.38 8.94
N MET A 8 -4.79 8.43 8.21
CA MET A 8 -3.55 9.10 8.60
C MET A 8 -3.01 8.56 9.93
N LEU A 9 -2.68 7.26 9.99
CA LEU A 9 -2.05 6.61 11.14
C LEU A 9 -0.94 7.48 11.75
N GLU A 10 -0.82 7.50 13.07
CA GLU A 10 0.12 8.38 13.78
C GLU A 10 1.57 8.11 13.37
N LEU A 11 2.33 9.18 13.06
CA LEU A 11 3.76 9.09 12.75
C LEU A 11 4.54 8.57 13.96
N GLY A 12 5.56 7.75 13.71
CA GLY A 12 6.33 7.07 14.74
C GLY A 12 5.70 5.76 15.21
N THR A 13 4.50 5.39 14.73
CA THR A 13 3.92 4.07 14.98
C THR A 13 4.88 2.99 14.48
N GLU A 14 5.10 1.96 15.28
CA GLU A 14 5.86 0.78 14.87
C GLU A 14 5.09 0.01 13.80
N ALA A 15 5.79 -0.51 12.78
CA ALA A 15 5.16 -1.28 11.72
C ALA A 15 4.38 -2.47 12.29
N PRO A 16 3.05 -2.52 12.12
CA PRO A 16 2.30 -3.67 12.56
C PRO A 16 2.78 -4.95 11.84
N PRO A 17 2.98 -6.06 12.58
CA PRO A 17 3.42 -7.30 11.98
C PRO A 17 2.36 -7.86 11.04
N PHE A 18 2.82 -8.57 10.01
CA PHE A 18 1.97 -9.34 9.12
C PHE A 18 2.59 -10.71 8.85
N HIS A 19 1.74 -11.67 8.52
CA HIS A 19 2.12 -13.02 8.12
C HIS A 19 1.05 -13.50 7.12
N LEU A 20 1.25 -13.19 5.84
CA LEU A 20 0.23 -13.29 4.81
C LEU A 20 0.73 -14.07 3.59
N PRO A 21 -0.15 -14.83 2.91
CA PRO A 21 0.18 -15.51 1.66
C PRO A 21 0.23 -14.54 0.48
N ASP A 22 1.12 -14.80 -0.46
CA ASP A 22 0.99 -14.35 -1.83
C ASP A 22 0.08 -15.30 -2.64
N PRO A 23 -0.26 -14.99 -3.90
CA PRO A 23 -1.11 -15.85 -4.72
C PRO A 23 -0.56 -17.26 -4.98
N ASP A 24 0.75 -17.46 -4.88
CA ASP A 24 1.39 -18.77 -5.04
C ASP A 24 1.41 -19.58 -3.74
N GLY A 25 0.89 -19.02 -2.64
CA GLY A 25 0.80 -19.62 -1.32
C GLY A 25 2.08 -19.49 -0.49
N ARG A 26 3.08 -18.73 -0.95
CA ARG A 26 4.24 -18.41 -0.12
C ARG A 26 3.80 -17.41 0.96
N ILE A 27 4.17 -17.71 2.19
CA ILE A 27 3.93 -16.81 3.32
C ILE A 27 5.08 -15.80 3.40
N TRP A 28 4.70 -14.53 3.53
CA TRP A 28 5.59 -13.41 3.74
C TRP A 28 5.34 -12.77 5.10
N SER A 29 6.39 -12.36 5.78
CA SER A 29 6.31 -11.66 7.06
C SER A 29 7.07 -10.34 7.03
N LEU A 30 6.83 -9.50 8.04
CA LEU A 30 7.56 -8.24 8.22
C LEU A 30 9.08 -8.48 8.36
N ASP A 31 9.47 -9.61 8.97
CA ASP A 31 10.88 -9.95 9.24
C ASP A 31 11.70 -10.15 7.97
N GLU A 32 11.06 -10.53 6.85
CA GLU A 32 11.77 -10.67 5.56
C GLU A 32 12.30 -9.34 5.01
N PHE A 33 11.82 -8.24 5.54
CA PHE A 33 12.26 -6.89 5.17
C PHE A 33 13.20 -6.26 6.22
N ALA A 34 13.66 -7.02 7.25
CA ALA A 34 14.42 -6.49 8.38
C ALA A 34 15.68 -5.71 7.97
N GLU A 35 16.37 -6.14 6.92
CA GLU A 35 17.61 -5.51 6.44
C GLU A 35 17.38 -4.34 5.48
N ALA A 36 16.13 -4.06 5.09
CA ALA A 36 15.85 -2.97 4.15
C ALA A 36 15.96 -1.60 4.86
N PRO A 37 16.66 -0.61 4.27
CA PRO A 37 16.82 0.72 4.86
C PRO A 37 15.52 1.50 4.95
N ALA A 38 14.53 1.12 4.15
CA ALA A 38 13.15 1.61 4.21
C ALA A 38 12.21 0.50 3.77
N LEU A 39 10.98 0.52 4.30
CA LEU A 39 9.91 -0.39 3.90
C LEU A 39 8.68 0.41 3.46
N VAL A 40 8.17 0.10 2.28
CA VAL A 40 6.89 0.61 1.77
C VAL A 40 5.82 -0.47 1.90
N VAL A 41 4.73 -0.17 2.61
CA VAL A 41 3.53 -1.01 2.65
C VAL A 41 2.42 -0.27 1.91
N ALA A 42 1.80 -0.94 0.93
CA ALA A 42 0.74 -0.37 0.13
C ALA A 42 -0.54 -1.22 0.22
N PHE A 43 -1.66 -0.63 0.60
CA PHE A 43 -2.96 -1.29 0.46
C PHE A 43 -3.52 -0.96 -0.92
N ILE A 44 -3.69 -1.99 -1.76
CA ILE A 44 -4.21 -1.88 -3.13
C ILE A 44 -5.23 -2.98 -3.39
N CYS A 45 -5.97 -2.87 -4.48
CA CYS A 45 -6.81 -3.94 -4.99
C CYS A 45 -6.93 -3.87 -6.52
N ASN A 46 -7.38 -4.93 -7.16
CA ASN A 46 -7.33 -5.05 -8.62
C ASN A 46 -8.41 -4.19 -9.34
N HIS A 47 -9.59 -4.05 -8.74
CA HIS A 47 -10.71 -3.39 -9.43
C HIS A 47 -10.77 -1.87 -9.21
N CYS A 48 -10.04 -1.31 -8.24
CA CYS A 48 -10.11 0.10 -7.88
C CYS A 48 -9.59 1.00 -9.01
N PRO A 49 -10.39 1.96 -9.54
CA PRO A 49 -9.94 2.86 -10.60
C PRO A 49 -8.78 3.77 -10.17
N PHE A 50 -8.64 4.08 -8.87
CA PHE A 50 -7.51 4.85 -8.36
C PHE A 50 -6.21 4.02 -8.38
N VAL A 51 -6.27 2.73 -8.08
CA VAL A 51 -5.13 1.82 -8.21
C VAL A 51 -4.77 1.62 -9.68
N LYS A 52 -5.76 1.36 -10.54
CA LYS A 52 -5.53 1.25 -11.98
C LYS A 52 -4.89 2.49 -12.59
N HIS A 53 -5.26 3.68 -12.09
CA HIS A 53 -4.69 4.94 -12.55
C HIS A 53 -3.20 5.04 -12.29
N ILE A 54 -2.71 4.61 -11.12
CA ILE A 54 -1.30 4.70 -10.74
C ILE A 54 -0.49 3.44 -11.06
N ARG A 55 -1.11 2.39 -11.60
CA ARG A 55 -0.55 1.04 -11.81
C ARG A 55 0.84 1.03 -12.42
N ALA A 56 1.04 1.73 -13.54
CA ALA A 56 2.32 1.80 -14.22
C ALA A 56 3.37 2.57 -13.40
N GLY A 57 2.99 3.72 -12.84
CA GLY A 57 3.87 4.50 -11.97
C GLY A 57 4.30 3.76 -10.71
N LEU A 58 3.40 2.94 -10.14
CA LEU A 58 3.69 2.10 -8.98
C LEU A 58 4.72 1.00 -9.33
N ALA A 59 4.58 0.38 -10.50
CA ALA A 59 5.54 -0.60 -10.99
C ALA A 59 6.90 0.03 -11.28
N ASP A 60 6.93 1.24 -11.86
CA ASP A 60 8.17 2.00 -12.09
C ASP A 60 8.83 2.38 -10.76
N PHE A 61 8.06 2.90 -9.81
CA PHE A 61 8.55 3.20 -8.47
C PHE A 61 9.22 1.97 -7.84
N ALA A 62 8.55 0.83 -7.85
CA ALA A 62 9.07 -0.39 -7.25
C ALA A 62 10.38 -0.86 -7.91
N ARG A 63 10.47 -0.80 -9.25
CA ARG A 63 11.70 -1.15 -9.98
C ARG A 63 12.87 -0.22 -9.66
N ASP A 64 12.60 1.07 -9.48
CA ASP A 64 13.63 2.06 -9.17
C ASP A 64 14.18 1.84 -7.76
N TYR A 65 13.29 1.68 -6.78
CA TYR A 65 13.68 1.63 -5.38
C TYR A 65 14.15 0.25 -4.91
N SER A 66 13.73 -0.84 -5.56
CA SER A 66 14.30 -2.17 -5.31
C SER A 66 15.81 -2.22 -5.58
N LYS A 67 16.30 -1.50 -6.58
CA LYS A 67 17.73 -1.36 -6.89
C LYS A 67 18.51 -0.61 -5.80
N ARG A 68 17.81 0.10 -4.94
CA ARG A 68 18.36 0.86 -3.80
C ARG A 68 18.16 0.14 -2.46
N GLY A 69 17.71 -1.13 -2.50
CA GLY A 69 17.51 -1.97 -1.33
C GLY A 69 16.23 -1.69 -0.55
N VAL A 70 15.33 -0.83 -1.04
CA VAL A 70 14.04 -0.56 -0.38
C VAL A 70 13.14 -1.78 -0.46
N GLY A 71 12.63 -2.21 0.70
CA GLY A 71 11.59 -3.22 0.78
C GLY A 71 10.23 -2.64 0.36
N MET A 72 9.45 -3.42 -0.36
CA MET A 72 8.09 -3.06 -0.69
C MET A 72 7.19 -4.28 -0.66
N VAL A 73 5.97 -4.10 -0.14
CA VAL A 73 4.91 -5.09 -0.13
C VAL A 73 3.57 -4.42 -0.42
N ALA A 74 2.73 -5.07 -1.20
CA ALA A 74 1.35 -4.65 -1.38
C ALA A 74 0.41 -5.67 -0.72
N ILE A 75 -0.71 -5.19 -0.19
CA ILE A 75 -1.70 -6.01 0.53
C ILE A 75 -3.09 -5.70 -0.04
N SER A 76 -3.82 -6.74 -0.42
CA SER A 76 -5.25 -6.67 -0.72
C SER A 76 -6.04 -7.25 0.46
N ALA A 77 -7.01 -6.50 0.95
CA ALA A 77 -7.86 -6.88 2.07
C ALA A 77 -9.36 -6.84 1.71
N ASN A 78 -9.69 -6.81 0.43
CA ASN A 78 -11.09 -6.78 0.01
C ASN A 78 -11.77 -8.15 0.22
N ASP A 79 -13.04 -8.10 0.58
CA ASP A 79 -13.92 -9.28 0.61
C ASP A 79 -14.06 -9.88 -0.79
N VAL A 80 -13.43 -11.01 -1.02
CA VAL A 80 -13.43 -11.70 -2.32
C VAL A 80 -14.70 -12.47 -2.60
N ASP A 81 -15.51 -12.76 -1.60
CA ASP A 81 -16.82 -13.39 -1.79
C ASP A 81 -17.77 -12.41 -2.49
N ALA A 82 -17.71 -11.13 -2.10
CA ALA A 82 -18.48 -10.06 -2.73
C ALA A 82 -17.75 -9.43 -3.95
N TYR A 83 -16.43 -9.51 -4.01
CA TYR A 83 -15.58 -8.92 -5.06
C TYR A 83 -14.56 -9.93 -5.58
N PRO A 84 -14.97 -10.99 -6.29
CA PRO A 84 -14.09 -12.08 -6.74
C PRO A 84 -12.88 -11.63 -7.55
N GLN A 85 -13.00 -10.51 -8.27
CA GLN A 85 -11.91 -9.92 -9.07
C GLN A 85 -10.71 -9.40 -8.25
N ASP A 86 -10.83 -9.36 -6.92
CA ASP A 86 -9.73 -9.03 -6.01
C ASP A 86 -9.10 -10.28 -5.36
N GLY A 87 -9.54 -11.48 -5.75
CA GLY A 87 -9.03 -12.73 -5.23
C GLY A 87 -7.63 -13.09 -5.71
N PRO A 88 -6.98 -14.08 -5.07
CA PRO A 88 -5.58 -14.45 -5.33
C PRO A 88 -5.24 -14.73 -6.80
N ASP A 89 -6.11 -15.45 -7.53
CA ASP A 89 -5.87 -15.74 -8.96
C ASP A 89 -5.74 -14.45 -9.79
N TYR A 90 -6.65 -13.49 -9.58
CA TYR A 90 -6.61 -12.20 -10.25
C TYR A 90 -5.48 -11.30 -9.75
N MET A 91 -5.06 -11.45 -8.48
CA MET A 91 -3.88 -10.76 -7.95
C MET A 91 -2.61 -11.24 -8.65
N ALA A 92 -2.48 -12.55 -8.92
CA ALA A 92 -1.36 -13.12 -9.69
C ALA A 92 -1.33 -12.57 -11.13
N GLU A 93 -2.49 -12.48 -11.79
CA GLU A 93 -2.62 -11.89 -13.12
C GLU A 93 -2.22 -10.41 -13.11
N GLU A 94 -2.77 -9.64 -12.16
CA GLU A 94 -2.49 -8.21 -12.02
C GLU A 94 -1.00 -7.95 -11.77
N ALA A 95 -0.37 -8.70 -10.86
CA ALA A 95 1.06 -8.55 -10.55
C ALA A 95 1.94 -8.80 -11.77
N ARG A 96 1.62 -9.86 -12.55
CA ARG A 96 2.34 -10.20 -13.78
C ARG A 96 2.14 -9.13 -14.86
N ASP A 97 0.90 -8.72 -15.10
CA ASP A 97 0.54 -7.80 -16.18
C ASP A 97 1.01 -6.37 -15.90
N ALA A 98 1.04 -5.96 -14.62
CA ALA A 98 1.59 -4.67 -14.21
C ALA A 98 3.13 -4.69 -14.15
N GLY A 99 3.76 -5.87 -14.07
CA GLY A 99 5.19 -6.02 -13.88
C GLY A 99 5.63 -5.63 -12.48
N TYR A 100 4.83 -5.97 -11.47
CA TYR A 100 5.19 -5.74 -10.05
C TYR A 100 6.39 -6.61 -9.67
N VAL A 101 7.39 -5.99 -9.02
CA VAL A 101 8.61 -6.65 -8.52
C VAL A 101 8.60 -6.81 -7.00
N PHE A 102 7.44 -6.66 -6.39
CA PHE A 102 7.20 -6.80 -4.95
C PHE A 102 6.14 -7.86 -4.67
N PRO A 103 6.13 -8.49 -3.50
CA PRO A 103 5.07 -9.41 -3.10
C PRO A 103 3.72 -8.70 -2.99
N TYR A 104 2.68 -9.33 -3.53
CA TYR A 104 1.30 -8.86 -3.45
C TYR A 104 0.50 -9.87 -2.62
N LEU A 105 0.18 -9.50 -1.39
CA LEU A 105 -0.31 -10.38 -0.35
C LEU A 105 -1.82 -10.28 -0.16
N TYR A 106 -2.44 -11.38 0.26
CA TYR A 106 -3.86 -11.43 0.55
C TYR A 106 -4.12 -11.49 2.06
N ASP A 107 -4.77 -10.44 2.59
CA ASP A 107 -5.25 -10.34 3.98
C ASP A 107 -6.71 -10.79 4.05
N GLU A 108 -6.92 -12.11 4.04
CA GLU A 108 -8.25 -12.72 4.06
C GLU A 108 -9.07 -12.31 5.29
N THR A 109 -8.42 -12.20 6.43
CA THR A 109 -9.07 -11.86 7.71
C THR A 109 -9.31 -10.36 7.87
N GLN A 110 -8.64 -9.53 7.08
CA GLN A 110 -8.67 -8.07 7.15
C GLN A 110 -8.05 -7.49 8.45
N GLU A 111 -7.40 -8.34 9.24
CA GLU A 111 -6.82 -7.91 10.53
C GLU A 111 -5.55 -7.09 10.33
N VAL A 112 -4.77 -7.38 9.29
CA VAL A 112 -3.61 -6.56 8.94
C VAL A 112 -4.06 -5.18 8.47
N ALA A 113 -5.07 -5.10 7.60
CA ALA A 113 -5.64 -3.82 7.19
C ALA A 113 -6.15 -3.01 8.39
N LYS A 114 -6.77 -3.64 9.38
CA LYS A 114 -7.21 -2.99 10.62
C LYS A 114 -6.04 -2.48 11.45
N SER A 115 -4.98 -3.28 11.60
CA SER A 115 -3.80 -2.90 12.39
C SER A 115 -3.07 -1.69 11.82
N TYR A 116 -3.05 -1.55 10.48
CA TYR A 116 -2.56 -0.36 9.78
C TYR A 116 -3.58 0.79 9.74
N ARG A 117 -4.80 0.57 10.24
CA ARG A 117 -5.94 1.50 10.09
C ARG A 117 -6.17 1.90 8.62
N ALA A 118 -5.89 1.00 7.70
CA ALA A 118 -6.12 1.24 6.28
C ALA A 118 -7.63 1.38 6.00
N ALA A 119 -8.03 2.40 5.26
CA ALA A 119 -9.44 2.68 4.97
C ALA A 119 -9.75 2.68 3.47
N CYS A 120 -8.75 2.91 2.63
CA CYS A 120 -8.92 3.05 1.19
C CYS A 120 -7.81 2.34 0.40
N THR A 121 -8.04 2.22 -0.91
CA THR A 121 -7.04 1.78 -1.88
C THR A 121 -6.96 2.80 -3.02
N PRO A 122 -5.73 3.25 -3.43
CA PRO A 122 -4.45 2.92 -2.80
C PRO A 122 -4.25 3.69 -1.49
N ASP A 123 -3.49 3.12 -0.55
CA ASP A 123 -3.01 3.80 0.65
C ASP A 123 -1.56 3.39 0.93
N PHE A 124 -0.67 4.34 1.26
CA PHE A 124 0.77 4.09 1.35
C PHE A 124 1.32 4.46 2.71
N TYR A 125 2.24 3.61 3.20
CA TYR A 125 2.95 3.75 4.45
C TYR A 125 4.44 3.54 4.19
N VAL A 126 5.30 4.44 4.67
CA VAL A 126 6.75 4.29 4.62
C VAL A 126 7.29 4.21 6.04
N PHE A 127 8.06 3.17 6.29
CA PHE A 127 8.74 2.93 7.55
C PHE A 127 10.25 3.09 7.33
N ASP A 128 10.92 3.67 8.31
CA ASP A 128 12.38 3.77 8.33
C ASP A 128 13.07 2.44 8.71
N GLU A 129 14.39 2.46 8.83
CA GLU A 129 15.21 1.30 9.22
C GLU A 129 14.78 0.73 10.60
N ALA A 130 14.35 1.57 11.53
CA ALA A 130 13.84 1.15 12.84
C ALA A 130 12.36 0.70 12.80
N ARG A 131 11.77 0.59 11.60
CA ARG A 131 10.35 0.25 11.38
C ARG A 131 9.39 1.23 12.06
N ARG A 132 9.78 2.51 12.14
CA ARG A 132 8.90 3.60 12.57
C ARG A 132 8.26 4.28 11.37
N LEU A 133 6.96 4.51 11.46
CA LEU A 133 6.19 5.18 10.40
C LEU A 133 6.67 6.62 10.22
N VAL A 134 7.19 6.94 9.05
CA VAL A 134 7.68 8.28 8.71
C VAL A 134 6.84 8.97 7.63
N TYR A 135 6.07 8.20 6.86
CA TYR A 135 5.15 8.71 5.86
C TYR A 135 3.90 7.83 5.79
N ARG A 136 2.75 8.47 5.66
CA ARG A 136 1.48 7.85 5.26
C ARG A 136 0.71 8.85 4.40
N GLY A 137 0.12 8.34 3.32
CA GLY A 137 -0.63 9.22 2.42
C GLY A 137 -0.60 8.79 0.97
N GLN A 138 -0.73 9.78 0.09
CA GLN A 138 -0.91 9.57 -1.33
C GLN A 138 0.38 9.16 -2.07
N PHE A 139 0.23 8.54 -3.25
CA PHE A 139 1.33 8.28 -4.17
C PHE A 139 1.88 9.59 -4.74
N ASP A 140 0.97 10.40 -5.26
CA ASP A 140 1.18 11.74 -5.80
C ASP A 140 -0.15 12.51 -5.87
N ALA A 141 -0.15 13.70 -6.46
CA ALA A 141 -1.34 14.52 -6.63
C ALA A 141 -2.26 14.06 -7.78
N SER A 142 -1.86 13.02 -8.55
CA SER A 142 -2.68 12.53 -9.67
C SER A 142 -3.93 11.82 -9.19
N ARG A 143 -5.01 11.96 -9.96
CA ARG A 143 -6.29 11.27 -9.73
C ARG A 143 -6.92 10.95 -11.09
N PRO A 144 -7.73 9.90 -11.20
CA PRO A 144 -8.47 9.65 -12.43
C PRO A 144 -9.20 10.90 -12.91
N GLY A 145 -8.83 11.39 -14.09
CA GLY A 145 -9.48 12.52 -14.75
C GLY A 145 -9.04 13.92 -14.32
N ASN A 146 -8.06 14.09 -13.43
CA ASN A 146 -7.61 15.43 -13.01
C ASN A 146 -6.48 16.02 -13.89
N GLY A 147 -5.94 15.25 -14.85
CA GLY A 147 -4.90 15.73 -15.78
C GLY A 147 -3.50 15.88 -15.18
N VAL A 148 -3.32 15.57 -13.91
CA VAL A 148 -1.99 15.57 -13.26
C VAL A 148 -1.25 14.30 -13.65
N PRO A 149 0.03 14.39 -14.06
CA PRO A 149 0.85 13.21 -14.36
C PRO A 149 1.00 12.26 -13.16
N VAL A 150 1.08 10.97 -13.44
CA VAL A 150 1.38 9.94 -12.44
C VAL A 150 2.91 9.82 -12.34
N ASP A 151 3.51 10.34 -11.29
CA ASP A 151 4.96 10.37 -11.09
C ASP A 151 5.43 9.83 -9.73
N GLY A 152 4.49 9.62 -8.80
CA GLY A 152 4.80 9.16 -7.45
C GLY A 152 5.57 10.16 -6.61
N ALA A 153 5.49 11.45 -6.92
CA ALA A 153 6.36 12.50 -6.33
C ALA A 153 6.35 12.48 -4.80
N ASP A 154 5.20 12.34 -4.16
CA ASP A 154 5.11 12.40 -2.70
C ASP A 154 5.74 11.15 -2.04
N LEU A 155 5.45 9.96 -2.59
CA LEU A 155 6.02 8.71 -2.08
C LEU A 155 7.53 8.65 -2.33
N ARG A 156 7.99 9.07 -3.53
CA ARG A 156 9.42 9.15 -3.88
C ARG A 156 10.16 10.10 -2.93
N ALA A 157 9.64 11.30 -2.70
CA ALA A 157 10.24 12.27 -1.80
C ALA A 157 10.37 11.73 -0.36
N ALA A 158 9.37 10.99 0.12
CA ALA A 158 9.43 10.37 1.44
C ALA A 158 10.51 9.30 1.53
N VAL A 159 10.57 8.37 0.57
CA VAL A 159 11.57 7.30 0.54
C VAL A 159 12.98 7.86 0.33
N ASP A 160 13.16 8.85 -0.55
CA ASP A 160 14.44 9.52 -0.76
C ASP A 160 14.95 10.20 0.52
N ALA A 161 14.06 10.87 1.26
CA ALA A 161 14.43 11.49 2.53
C ALA A 161 14.94 10.44 3.55
N VAL A 162 14.28 9.29 3.65
CA VAL A 162 14.73 8.17 4.51
C VAL A 162 16.11 7.69 4.10
N LEU A 163 16.31 7.39 2.81
CA LEU A 163 17.58 6.87 2.29
C LEU A 163 18.74 7.84 2.42
N GLU A 164 18.45 9.14 2.46
CA GLU A 164 19.43 10.21 2.65
C GLU A 164 19.60 10.62 4.11
N GLY A 165 18.94 9.94 5.05
CA GLY A 165 18.98 10.27 6.48
C GLY A 165 18.37 11.63 6.81
N ARG A 166 17.47 12.15 5.96
CA ARG A 166 16.76 13.40 6.16
C ARG A 166 15.39 13.15 6.82
N ALA A 167 14.93 14.13 7.59
CA ALA A 167 13.58 14.06 8.15
C ALA A 167 12.52 14.16 7.04
N VAL A 168 11.52 13.26 7.10
CA VAL A 168 10.34 13.35 6.24
C VAL A 168 9.40 14.41 6.83
N PRO A 169 8.89 15.37 6.03
CA PRO A 169 7.97 16.38 6.53
C PRO A 169 6.71 15.77 7.16
N SER A 170 6.30 16.26 8.32
CA SER A 170 5.12 15.75 9.04
C SER A 170 3.78 16.15 8.39
N ARG A 171 3.76 17.25 7.63
CA ARG A 171 2.58 17.68 6.86
C ARG A 171 2.50 16.87 5.58
N GLN A 172 1.68 15.84 5.59
CA GLN A 172 1.50 14.88 4.49
C GLN A 172 0.07 14.90 3.99
N GLN A 173 -0.12 14.58 2.70
CA GLN A 173 -1.43 14.56 2.07
C GLN A 173 -2.05 13.16 2.19
N PRO A 174 -3.30 13.04 2.66
CA PRO A 174 -3.95 11.73 2.74
C PRO A 174 -4.14 11.11 1.34
N SER A 175 -4.01 9.80 1.25
CA SER A 175 -4.53 9.05 0.12
C SER A 175 -6.04 9.27 -0.01
N ILE A 176 -6.53 9.25 -1.24
CA ILE A 176 -7.95 9.25 -1.54
C ILE A 176 -8.20 8.15 -2.57
N GLY A 177 -9.08 7.22 -2.24
CA GLY A 177 -9.38 6.10 -3.11
C GLY A 177 -10.73 5.47 -2.85
N CYS A 178 -10.91 4.23 -3.31
CA CYS A 178 -12.08 3.43 -2.98
C CYS A 178 -11.93 2.91 -1.54
N ASN A 179 -13.03 2.86 -0.80
CA ASN A 179 -13.00 2.20 0.51
C ASN A 179 -12.62 0.72 0.38
N ILE A 180 -11.89 0.19 1.37
CA ILE A 180 -11.71 -1.26 1.53
C ILE A 180 -13.09 -1.91 1.64
N LYS A 181 -13.25 -3.05 0.97
CA LYS A 181 -14.49 -3.83 1.00
C LYS A 181 -14.44 -4.79 2.18
N TRP A 182 -14.93 -4.31 3.31
CA TRP A 182 -14.99 -5.11 4.51
C TRP A 182 -16.01 -6.24 4.37
N ARG A 183 -15.69 -7.41 4.93
CA ARG A 183 -16.67 -8.50 5.10
C ARG A 183 -17.81 -8.06 6.00
N ALA A 184 -18.96 -8.69 5.88
CA ALA A 184 -20.10 -8.42 6.74
C ALA A 184 -19.68 -8.53 8.22
N ASP A 185 -20.09 -7.55 9.02
CA ASP A 185 -19.80 -7.46 10.46
C ASP A 185 -18.30 -7.36 10.83
N ASN A 186 -17.40 -7.11 9.84
CA ASN A 186 -15.97 -6.99 10.07
C ASN A 186 -15.43 -5.56 9.85
N ALA A 187 -16.28 -4.62 9.49
CA ALA A 187 -15.86 -3.23 9.30
C ALA A 187 -15.39 -2.61 10.62
N PRO A 188 -14.20 -1.98 10.68
CA PRO A 188 -13.75 -1.29 11.88
C PRO A 188 -14.53 0.01 12.12
N ASP A 189 -14.43 0.54 13.33
CA ASP A 189 -15.13 1.76 13.76
C ASP A 189 -14.74 3.03 12.96
N TYR A 190 -13.55 3.03 12.36
CA TYR A 190 -13.07 4.12 11.51
C TYR A 190 -13.46 3.98 10.03
N ALA A 191 -14.06 2.87 9.63
CA ALA A 191 -14.55 2.64 8.28
C ALA A 191 -15.97 3.22 8.12
N ALA A 192 -16.08 4.54 8.04
CA ALA A 192 -17.35 5.22 7.81
C ALA A 192 -17.63 5.45 6.32
#